data_1966575c80c3ee8fee33e959b74e8ef0
#
_entry.id   1966575c80c3ee8fee33e959b74e8ef0
#
_cell.length_a   1.000
_cell.length_b   1.000
_cell.length_c   1.000
_cell.angle_alpha   90.00
_cell.angle_beta   90.00
_cell.angle_gamma   90.00
#
_symmetry.space_group_name_H-M   'P 1'
#
loop_
_entity.id
_entity.type
_entity.pdbx_description
1 polymer ?
#
loop_
_entity_poly.entity_id
_entity_poly.type
_entity_poly.pdbx_seq_one_letter_code
_entity_poly.pdbx_strand_id
1 'polypeptide(L)'
;MADRALRARAPLAGLARPGRFGAASQKPGVIIEERTDLALATLMVRRGKEQDLKIAVAVAYGIDLLDGPRVASKDGVSFAGIGVGQWFAAAGPRETEFVPQLRRRLTNLASVADQSDGRVVLRLRGDRVRDVLAKGIPVDLHPRNFKTGDVASTLVAHIGVQIEQLDDQPTFQLMAFHSLAGSLWSWLTKSAAEFGYEVV
;
A
#
# COMPACT_ATOMS: atom_id res chain seq x y z
N MET A 1 8.33 -24.77 30.51
CA MET A 1 7.50 -23.73 29.84
C MET A 1 7.74 -23.89 28.36
N ALA A 2 6.70 -24.24 27.59
CA ALA A 2 6.84 -24.39 26.13
C ALA A 2 7.13 -23.02 25.52
N ASP A 3 8.23 -22.90 24.82
CA ASP A 3 8.62 -21.73 24.03
C ASP A 3 7.53 -21.58 22.91
N ARG A 4 6.59 -20.69 23.14
CA ARG A 4 5.53 -20.40 22.19
C ARG A 4 6.09 -19.41 21.19
N ALA A 5 6.82 -19.91 20.20
CA ALA A 5 7.34 -19.12 19.10
C ALA A 5 6.20 -18.29 18.50
N LEU A 6 6.36 -16.96 18.50
CA LEU A 6 5.43 -16.04 17.87
C LEU A 6 5.41 -16.34 16.36
N ARG A 7 4.24 -16.68 15.83
CA ARG A 7 4.06 -16.87 14.38
C ARG A 7 3.53 -15.58 13.78
N ALA A 8 4.15 -15.13 12.72
CA ALA A 8 3.63 -14.03 11.90
C ALA A 8 2.22 -14.40 11.41
N ARG A 9 1.27 -13.49 11.58
CA ARG A 9 -0.11 -13.67 11.14
C ARG A 9 -0.51 -12.52 10.24
N ALA A 10 -1.07 -12.84 9.06
CA ALA A 10 -1.62 -11.84 8.15
C ALA A 10 -2.74 -11.02 8.83
N PRO A 11 -2.83 -9.71 8.58
CA PRO A 11 -3.86 -8.85 9.16
C PRO A 11 -5.30 -9.34 8.95
N LEU A 12 -5.57 -9.99 7.81
CA LEU A 12 -6.89 -10.54 7.47
C LEU A 12 -6.98 -12.06 7.63
N ALA A 13 -6.04 -12.67 8.36
CA ALA A 13 -6.08 -14.12 8.61
C ALA A 13 -7.42 -14.56 9.21
N GLY A 14 -8.12 -15.46 8.47
CA GLY A 14 -9.46 -15.95 8.83
C GLY A 14 -10.61 -15.10 8.31
N LEU A 15 -10.36 -13.89 7.80
CA LEU A 15 -11.34 -13.01 7.15
C LEU A 15 -11.27 -13.12 5.62
N ALA A 16 -10.09 -12.93 5.03
CA ALA A 16 -9.85 -13.05 3.60
C ALA A 16 -9.73 -14.51 3.20
N ARG A 17 -10.86 -15.15 2.93
CA ARG A 17 -10.90 -16.53 2.45
C ARG A 17 -10.91 -16.51 0.92
N PRO A 18 -10.03 -17.26 0.24
CA PRO A 18 -10.07 -17.39 -1.22
C PRO A 18 -11.43 -17.89 -1.72
N GLY A 19 -11.88 -17.32 -2.83
CA GLY A 19 -13.16 -17.69 -3.43
C GLY A 19 -13.87 -16.52 -4.09
N ARG A 20 -15.07 -16.83 -4.68
CA ARG A 20 -15.94 -15.86 -5.32
C ARG A 20 -17.15 -15.56 -4.47
N PHE A 21 -17.51 -14.28 -4.39
CA PHE A 21 -18.55 -13.78 -3.51
C PHE A 21 -19.36 -12.66 -4.18
N GLY A 22 -20.52 -12.36 -3.60
CA GLY A 22 -21.42 -11.31 -4.07
C GLY A 22 -22.26 -11.73 -5.26
N ALA A 23 -22.56 -10.81 -6.16
CA ALA A 23 -23.41 -11.08 -7.32
C ALA A 23 -22.80 -12.16 -8.21
N ALA A 24 -23.62 -13.12 -8.63
CA ALA A 24 -23.20 -14.19 -9.55
C ALA A 24 -22.93 -13.57 -10.94
N SER A 25 -21.69 -13.55 -11.36
CA SER A 25 -21.26 -13.12 -12.70
C SER A 25 -20.24 -14.10 -13.25
N GLN A 26 -20.10 -14.19 -14.58
CA GLN A 26 -19.07 -15.03 -15.19
C GLN A 26 -17.66 -14.54 -14.83
N LYS A 27 -17.47 -13.22 -14.71
CA LYS A 27 -16.21 -12.58 -14.32
C LYS A 27 -16.45 -11.70 -13.10
N PRO A 28 -15.63 -11.80 -12.04
CA PRO A 28 -15.74 -10.92 -10.90
C PRO A 28 -15.42 -9.47 -11.32
N GLY A 29 -16.22 -8.52 -10.85
CA GLY A 29 -15.99 -7.10 -11.10
C GLY A 29 -14.73 -6.57 -10.40
N VAL A 30 -14.37 -7.19 -9.27
CA VAL A 30 -13.16 -6.85 -8.49
C VAL A 30 -12.44 -8.11 -8.02
N ILE A 31 -11.12 -8.11 -8.14
CA ILE A 31 -10.23 -9.13 -7.56
C ILE A 31 -9.47 -8.47 -6.42
N ILE A 32 -9.48 -9.11 -5.26
CA ILE A 32 -8.88 -8.61 -4.02
C ILE A 32 -7.76 -9.57 -3.59
N GLU A 33 -6.57 -9.02 -3.42
CA GLU A 33 -5.37 -9.72 -2.96
C GLU A 33 -4.83 -9.06 -1.68
N GLU A 34 -4.64 -9.81 -0.59
CA GLU A 34 -3.90 -9.33 0.57
C GLU A 34 -2.39 -9.51 0.32
N ARG A 35 -1.64 -8.42 0.32
CA ARG A 35 -0.18 -8.45 0.15
C ARG A 35 0.50 -8.57 1.50
N THR A 36 0.93 -9.77 1.83
CA THR A 36 1.65 -10.09 3.09
C THR A 36 3.16 -10.22 2.89
N ASP A 37 3.61 -10.04 1.66
CA ASP A 37 4.97 -10.25 1.18
C ASP A 37 5.78 -8.95 1.04
N LEU A 38 5.35 -7.85 1.65
CA LEU A 38 6.03 -6.57 1.56
C LEU A 38 6.81 -6.25 2.84
N ALA A 39 8.05 -5.77 2.68
CA ALA A 39 8.76 -5.04 3.72
C ALA A 39 8.43 -3.55 3.56
N LEU A 40 8.01 -2.90 4.66
CA LEU A 40 7.47 -1.54 4.63
C LEU A 40 8.19 -0.64 5.65
N ALA A 41 8.46 0.60 5.26
CA ALA A 41 8.99 1.61 6.18
C ALA A 41 8.42 3.00 5.87
N THR A 42 8.28 3.83 6.90
CA THR A 42 8.14 5.27 6.72
C THR A 42 9.50 5.96 6.83
N LEU A 43 9.74 6.89 5.92
CA LEU A 43 10.89 7.78 5.94
C LEU A 43 10.43 9.20 6.24
N MET A 44 11.09 9.86 7.17
CA MET A 44 10.92 11.29 7.44
C MET A 44 12.29 11.94 7.37
N VAL A 45 12.45 12.87 6.43
CA VAL A 45 13.71 13.60 6.22
C VAL A 45 14.07 14.43 7.45
N ARG A 46 15.35 14.50 7.77
CA ARG A 46 15.85 15.43 8.79
C ARG A 46 15.95 16.83 8.22
N ARG A 47 15.73 17.83 9.07
CA ARG A 47 15.77 19.25 8.68
C ARG A 47 17.06 19.59 7.93
N GLY A 48 16.91 20.16 6.74
CA GLY A 48 18.03 20.58 5.86
C GLY A 48 18.76 19.42 5.19
N LYS A 49 18.18 18.22 5.16
CA LYS A 49 18.78 17.01 4.55
C LYS A 49 18.01 16.52 3.32
N GLU A 50 17.11 17.32 2.79
CA GLU A 50 16.22 16.93 1.68
C GLU A 50 17.02 16.52 0.44
N GLN A 51 17.98 17.33 0.03
CA GLN A 51 18.80 17.08 -1.15
C GLN A 51 19.76 15.89 -0.92
N ASP A 52 20.39 15.84 0.25
CA ASP A 52 21.29 14.74 0.61
C ASP A 52 20.53 13.39 0.61
N LEU A 53 19.28 13.37 1.12
CA LEU A 53 18.43 12.19 1.12
C LEU A 53 18.09 11.73 -0.31
N LYS A 54 17.69 12.67 -1.19
CA LYS A 54 17.39 12.36 -2.60
C LYS A 54 18.60 11.73 -3.29
N ILE A 55 19.77 12.31 -3.12
CA ILE A 55 21.03 11.77 -3.67
C ILE A 55 21.31 10.37 -3.11
N ALA A 56 21.18 10.18 -1.80
CA ALA A 56 21.45 8.88 -1.18
C ALA A 56 20.51 7.78 -1.67
N VAL A 57 19.23 8.09 -1.87
CA VAL A 57 18.25 7.12 -2.42
C VAL A 57 18.54 6.85 -3.90
N ALA A 58 18.85 7.87 -4.70
CA ALA A 58 19.19 7.70 -6.10
C ALA A 58 20.44 6.80 -6.27
N VAL A 59 21.48 7.01 -5.46
CA VAL A 59 22.70 6.20 -5.48
C VAL A 59 22.43 4.75 -5.01
N ALA A 60 21.62 4.60 -3.95
CA ALA A 60 21.40 3.29 -3.33
C ALA A 60 20.42 2.39 -4.09
N TYR A 61 19.41 2.96 -4.74
CA TYR A 61 18.29 2.25 -5.34
C TYR A 61 18.06 2.60 -6.82
N GLY A 62 18.76 3.61 -7.36
CA GLY A 62 18.53 4.11 -8.72
C GLY A 62 17.13 4.71 -8.90
N ILE A 63 16.58 5.28 -7.83
CA ILE A 63 15.24 5.87 -7.76
C ILE A 63 15.35 7.34 -7.36
N ASP A 64 14.75 8.21 -8.17
CA ASP A 64 14.60 9.63 -7.82
C ASP A 64 13.41 9.81 -6.87
N LEU A 65 13.67 10.28 -5.65
CA LEU A 65 12.59 10.63 -4.72
C LEU A 65 11.79 11.82 -5.25
N LEU A 66 10.54 11.56 -5.58
CA LEU A 66 9.63 12.59 -6.07
C LEU A 66 9.05 13.40 -4.89
N ASP A 67 8.89 14.70 -5.10
CA ASP A 67 8.10 15.53 -4.20
C ASP A 67 6.61 15.38 -4.53
N GLY A 68 5.78 15.50 -3.49
CA GLY A 68 4.33 15.37 -3.62
C GLY A 68 3.82 13.93 -3.66
N PRO A 69 2.53 13.74 -3.95
CA PRO A 69 1.83 12.47 -3.83
C PRO A 69 2.06 11.57 -5.07
N ARG A 70 3.29 11.18 -5.28
CA ARG A 70 3.73 10.35 -6.41
C ARG A 70 4.59 9.20 -5.91
N VAL A 71 4.57 8.09 -6.65
CA VAL A 71 5.47 6.95 -6.41
C VAL A 71 6.54 6.89 -7.50
N ALA A 72 7.77 6.58 -7.09
CA ALA A 72 8.84 6.15 -7.96
C ALA A 72 9.26 4.74 -7.57
N SER A 73 9.45 3.86 -8.56
CA SER A 73 9.76 2.45 -8.30
C SER A 73 10.79 1.91 -9.29
N LYS A 74 11.61 0.98 -8.80
CA LYS A 74 12.59 0.24 -9.60
C LYS A 74 12.95 -1.06 -8.89
N ASP A 75 13.09 -2.14 -9.66
CA ASP A 75 13.60 -3.45 -9.18
C ASP A 75 12.91 -3.96 -7.91
N GLY A 76 11.57 -3.82 -7.82
CA GLY A 76 10.78 -4.28 -6.67
C GLY A 76 10.81 -3.36 -5.45
N VAL A 77 11.54 -2.24 -5.49
CA VAL A 77 11.54 -1.19 -4.47
C VAL A 77 10.73 -0.01 -4.94
N SER A 78 9.97 0.60 -4.03
CA SER A 78 9.20 1.83 -4.32
C SER A 78 9.28 2.84 -3.17
N PHE A 79 9.15 4.12 -3.53
CA PHE A 79 9.02 5.23 -2.59
C PHE A 79 7.82 6.07 -2.99
N ALA A 80 6.80 6.09 -2.16
CA ALA A 80 5.57 6.84 -2.34
C ALA A 80 5.58 8.09 -1.44
N GLY A 81 5.44 9.27 -2.01
CA GLY A 81 5.33 10.53 -1.24
C GLY A 81 4.00 10.60 -0.50
N ILE A 82 4.04 10.74 0.82
CA ILE A 82 2.85 10.75 1.69
C ILE A 82 2.66 12.07 2.44
N GLY A 83 3.60 12.97 2.32
CA GLY A 83 3.59 14.28 2.94
C GLY A 83 4.88 15.03 2.64
N VAL A 84 4.96 16.28 3.07
CA VAL A 84 6.15 17.09 2.90
C VAL A 84 7.33 16.46 3.65
N GLY A 85 8.38 16.07 2.92
CA GLY A 85 9.55 15.41 3.47
C GLY A 85 9.27 14.01 4.05
N GLN A 86 8.17 13.36 3.62
CA GLN A 86 7.77 12.05 4.09
C GLN A 86 7.46 11.10 2.94
N TRP A 87 7.99 9.90 3.03
CA TRP A 87 7.75 8.83 2.05
C TRP A 87 7.43 7.52 2.74
N PHE A 88 6.65 6.72 2.03
CA PHE A 88 6.47 5.31 2.34
C PHE A 88 7.37 4.50 1.41
N ALA A 89 8.28 3.72 1.97
CA ALA A 89 9.14 2.82 1.22
C ALA A 89 8.60 1.40 1.31
N ALA A 90 8.58 0.69 0.19
CA ALA A 90 8.18 -0.70 0.12
C ALA A 90 9.18 -1.51 -0.71
N ALA A 91 9.40 -2.77 -0.32
CA ALA A 91 10.14 -3.75 -1.10
C ALA A 91 9.41 -5.10 -1.07
N GLY A 92 9.37 -5.81 -2.18
CA GLY A 92 8.75 -7.12 -2.29
C GLY A 92 9.42 -7.99 -3.35
N PRO A 93 9.42 -9.33 -3.18
CA PRO A 93 8.93 -10.05 -1.99
C PRO A 93 9.68 -9.67 -0.71
N ARG A 94 9.08 -9.90 0.46
CA ARG A 94 9.56 -9.40 1.76
C ARG A 94 11.04 -9.72 2.01
N GLU A 95 11.86 -8.70 1.87
CA GLU A 95 13.27 -8.75 2.24
C GLU A 95 13.43 -8.31 3.70
N THR A 96 13.76 -9.22 4.60
CA THR A 96 13.95 -8.93 6.02
C THR A 96 15.04 -7.89 6.25
N GLU A 97 16.03 -7.80 5.37
CA GLU A 97 17.13 -6.85 5.41
C GLU A 97 16.79 -5.46 4.84
N PHE A 98 15.66 -5.28 4.15
CA PHE A 98 15.32 -4.01 3.51
C PHE A 98 15.29 -2.83 4.50
N VAL A 99 14.49 -2.94 5.56
CA VAL A 99 14.37 -1.85 6.55
C VAL A 99 15.67 -1.62 7.34
N PRO A 100 16.39 -2.65 7.82
CA PRO A 100 17.74 -2.49 8.37
C PRO A 100 18.71 -1.79 7.42
N GLN A 101 18.71 -2.16 6.13
CA GLN A 101 19.57 -1.52 5.13
C GLN A 101 19.19 -0.05 4.93
N LEU A 102 17.90 0.28 4.81
CA LEU A 102 17.43 1.67 4.74
C LEU A 102 17.97 2.50 5.92
N ARG A 103 17.85 1.99 7.15
CA ARG A 103 18.35 2.67 8.36
C ARG A 103 19.85 2.95 8.28
N ARG A 104 20.64 1.97 7.85
CA ARG A 104 22.10 2.12 7.71
C ARG A 104 22.45 3.14 6.62
N ARG A 105 21.84 3.02 5.43
CA ARG A 105 22.14 3.88 4.27
C ARG A 105 21.72 5.32 4.46
N LEU A 106 20.61 5.54 5.20
CA LEU A 106 20.02 6.86 5.40
C LEU A 106 20.29 7.42 6.80
N THR A 107 21.31 6.87 7.50
CA THR A 107 21.77 7.39 8.80
C THR A 107 22.06 8.90 8.70
N ASN A 108 21.56 9.67 9.67
CA ASN A 108 21.65 11.14 9.73
C ASN A 108 20.90 11.91 8.63
N LEU A 109 20.30 11.25 7.63
CA LEU A 109 19.53 11.88 6.56
C LEU A 109 18.03 11.83 6.83
N ALA A 110 17.54 10.67 7.31
CA ALA A 110 16.15 10.45 7.60
C ALA A 110 15.95 9.63 8.88
N SER A 111 14.75 9.77 9.48
CA SER A 111 14.24 8.80 10.44
C SER A 111 13.51 7.70 9.66
N VAL A 112 13.80 6.44 9.98
CA VAL A 112 13.23 5.27 9.32
C VAL A 112 12.50 4.42 10.36
N ALA A 113 11.18 4.28 10.22
CA ALA A 113 10.37 3.43 11.09
C ALA A 113 9.83 2.23 10.30
N ASP A 114 10.05 1.03 10.83
CA ASP A 114 9.51 -0.22 10.28
C ASP A 114 7.99 -0.24 10.42
N GLN A 115 7.31 -0.54 9.32
CA GLN A 115 5.85 -0.60 9.22
C GLN A 115 5.36 -1.97 8.70
N SER A 116 6.26 -2.93 8.52
CA SER A 116 5.97 -4.21 7.86
C SER A 116 4.84 -4.99 8.52
N ASP A 117 4.76 -4.96 9.85
CA ASP A 117 3.70 -5.63 10.62
C ASP A 117 2.59 -4.66 11.10
N GLY A 118 2.77 -3.35 10.88
CA GLY A 118 1.85 -2.30 11.29
C GLY A 118 0.76 -1.98 10.26
N ARG A 119 0.82 -2.58 9.08
CA ARG A 119 -0.07 -2.26 7.95
C ARG A 119 -0.76 -3.48 7.39
N VAL A 120 -1.99 -3.27 6.89
CA VAL A 120 -2.65 -4.14 5.93
C VAL A 120 -2.51 -3.49 4.56
N VAL A 121 -2.12 -4.30 3.57
CA VAL A 121 -2.00 -3.87 2.18
C VAL A 121 -2.91 -4.74 1.32
N LEU A 122 -3.82 -4.11 0.58
CA LEU A 122 -4.75 -4.76 -0.34
C LEU A 122 -4.49 -4.28 -1.76
N ARG A 123 -4.29 -5.22 -2.67
CA ARG A 123 -4.27 -4.95 -4.09
C ARG A 123 -5.64 -5.26 -4.70
N LEU A 124 -6.17 -4.30 -5.43
CA LEU A 124 -7.49 -4.34 -6.03
C LEU A 124 -7.37 -4.17 -7.53
N ARG A 125 -7.96 -5.07 -8.30
CA ARG A 125 -7.98 -5.01 -9.78
C ARG A 125 -9.32 -5.45 -10.33
N GLY A 126 -9.63 -5.04 -11.55
CA GLY A 126 -10.86 -5.42 -12.25
C GLY A 126 -11.65 -4.22 -12.75
N ASP A 127 -12.58 -4.48 -13.65
CA ASP A 127 -13.28 -3.45 -14.42
C ASP A 127 -14.16 -2.53 -13.55
N ARG A 128 -14.58 -2.99 -12.36
CA ARG A 128 -15.46 -2.28 -11.42
C ARG A 128 -14.72 -1.73 -10.19
N VAL A 129 -13.39 -1.78 -10.16
CA VAL A 129 -12.62 -1.34 -9.00
C VAL A 129 -12.83 0.12 -8.67
N ARG A 130 -12.90 1.01 -9.68
CA ARG A 130 -13.15 2.44 -9.46
C ARG A 130 -14.54 2.70 -8.90
N ASP A 131 -15.56 1.96 -9.37
CA ASP A 131 -16.94 2.10 -8.87
C ASP A 131 -17.03 1.69 -7.40
N VAL A 132 -16.31 0.64 -7.00
CA VAL A 132 -16.23 0.22 -5.61
C VAL A 132 -15.53 1.27 -4.76
N LEU A 133 -14.39 1.79 -5.22
CA LEU A 133 -13.62 2.79 -4.48
C LEU A 133 -14.36 4.12 -4.34
N ALA A 134 -15.10 4.55 -5.37
CA ALA A 134 -15.90 5.78 -5.34
C ALA A 134 -17.00 5.79 -4.28
N LYS A 135 -17.41 4.62 -3.75
CA LYS A 135 -18.41 4.54 -2.68
C LYS A 135 -17.92 5.06 -1.32
N GLY A 136 -16.62 5.24 -1.15
CA GLY A 136 -16.09 5.65 0.15
C GLY A 136 -14.81 6.47 0.13
N ILE A 137 -14.19 6.67 -1.03
CA ILE A 137 -12.98 7.48 -1.20
C ILE A 137 -13.35 8.83 -1.80
N PRO A 138 -13.15 9.95 -1.07
CA PRO A 138 -13.46 11.29 -1.55
C PRO A 138 -12.30 11.88 -2.42
N VAL A 139 -11.70 11.05 -3.27
CA VAL A 139 -10.67 11.44 -4.25
C VAL A 139 -11.21 11.11 -5.62
N ASP A 140 -11.03 12.03 -6.57
CA ASP A 140 -11.40 11.77 -7.96
C ASP A 140 -10.42 10.76 -8.58
N LEU A 141 -10.85 9.49 -8.62
CA LEU A 141 -10.10 8.39 -9.21
C LEU A 141 -10.32 8.23 -10.71
N HIS A 142 -10.96 9.24 -11.37
CA HIS A 142 -11.14 9.21 -12.81
C HIS A 142 -9.78 9.16 -13.53
N PRO A 143 -9.63 8.37 -14.63
CA PRO A 143 -8.33 8.18 -15.32
C PRO A 143 -7.68 9.46 -15.83
N ARG A 144 -8.46 10.54 -16.03
CA ARG A 144 -7.92 11.86 -16.40
C ARG A 144 -7.19 12.54 -15.25
N ASN A 145 -7.58 12.29 -13.99
CA ASN A 145 -7.15 13.00 -12.81
C ASN A 145 -6.28 12.16 -11.87
N PHE A 146 -6.44 10.83 -11.87
CA PHE A 146 -5.63 9.91 -11.07
C PHE A 146 -5.04 8.84 -11.99
N LYS A 147 -3.72 8.88 -12.12
CA LYS A 147 -2.95 8.12 -13.11
C LYS A 147 -2.00 7.13 -12.42
N THR A 148 -1.44 6.23 -13.20
CA THR A 148 -0.35 5.34 -12.75
C THR A 148 0.75 6.14 -12.06
N GLY A 149 1.11 5.71 -10.87
CA GLY A 149 2.09 6.37 -10.00
C GLY A 149 1.54 7.51 -9.15
N ASP A 150 0.24 7.84 -9.24
CA ASP A 150 -0.38 8.79 -8.31
C ASP A 150 -0.71 8.11 -6.98
N VAL A 151 -0.53 8.87 -5.92
CA VAL A 151 -0.76 8.47 -4.52
C VAL A 151 -1.67 9.48 -3.85
N ALA A 152 -2.55 9.04 -2.98
CA ALA A 152 -3.29 9.92 -2.08
C ALA A 152 -3.36 9.34 -0.67
N SER A 153 -3.10 10.20 0.32
CA SER A 153 -3.46 9.93 1.72
C SER A 153 -4.85 10.48 1.95
N THR A 154 -5.81 9.61 2.24
CA THR A 154 -7.23 9.95 2.26
C THR A 154 -7.99 9.09 3.27
N LEU A 155 -9.31 9.10 3.19
CA LEU A 155 -10.19 8.27 4.00
C LEU A 155 -10.95 7.28 3.11
N VAL A 156 -11.25 6.11 3.66
CA VAL A 156 -12.27 5.18 3.16
C VAL A 156 -13.25 4.96 4.29
N ALA A 157 -14.49 5.42 4.14
CA ALA A 157 -15.52 5.25 5.18
C ALA A 157 -15.00 5.55 6.61
N HIS A 158 -14.30 6.69 6.77
CA HIS A 158 -13.66 7.19 8.00
C HIS A 158 -12.36 6.45 8.41
N ILE A 159 -11.89 5.46 7.64
CA ILE A 159 -10.61 4.77 7.87
C ILE A 159 -9.52 5.52 7.11
N GLY A 160 -8.46 5.95 7.79
CA GLY A 160 -7.28 6.53 7.13
C GLY A 160 -6.59 5.50 6.24
N VAL A 161 -6.45 5.82 4.97
CA VAL A 161 -5.80 4.96 3.96
C VAL A 161 -4.82 5.75 3.12
N GLN A 162 -3.83 5.05 2.60
CA GLN A 162 -3.08 5.48 1.43
C GLN A 162 -3.57 4.67 0.24
N ILE A 163 -3.87 5.35 -0.86
CA ILE A 163 -4.23 4.74 -2.14
C ILE A 163 -3.19 5.08 -3.20
N GLU A 164 -2.82 4.11 -4.00
CA GLU A 164 -1.87 4.22 -5.10
C GLU A 164 -2.47 3.54 -6.33
N GLN A 165 -2.32 4.13 -7.52
CA GLN A 165 -2.60 3.47 -8.79
C GLN A 165 -1.33 2.86 -9.35
N LEU A 166 -1.31 1.52 -9.49
CA LEU A 166 -0.12 0.77 -9.90
C LEU A 166 0.07 0.72 -11.42
N ASP A 167 -1.04 0.69 -12.18
CA ASP A 167 -1.04 0.57 -13.63
C ASP A 167 -2.31 1.14 -14.27
N ASP A 168 -2.33 1.15 -15.60
CA ASP A 168 -3.49 1.62 -16.39
C ASP A 168 -4.59 0.54 -16.54
N GLN A 169 -4.37 -0.67 -16.06
CA GLN A 169 -5.32 -1.81 -15.99
C GLN A 169 -6.24 -1.74 -14.75
N PRO A 170 -6.76 -0.64 -14.37
CA PRO A 170 -6.92 -0.05 -13.07
C PRO A 170 -6.62 -0.97 -11.88
N THR A 171 -5.33 -1.17 -11.62
CA THR A 171 -4.87 -1.82 -10.38
C THR A 171 -4.56 -0.76 -9.34
N PHE A 172 -5.24 -0.86 -8.18
CA PHE A 172 -5.01 0.01 -7.04
C PHE A 172 -4.41 -0.77 -5.87
N GLN A 173 -3.58 -0.11 -5.10
CA GLN A 173 -3.10 -0.59 -3.81
C GLN A 173 -3.66 0.31 -2.70
N LEU A 174 -4.36 -0.30 -1.75
CA LEU A 174 -4.82 0.34 -0.52
C LEU A 174 -3.96 -0.10 0.65
N MET A 175 -3.55 0.85 1.48
CA MET A 175 -2.81 0.57 2.70
C MET A 175 -3.50 1.26 3.89
N ALA A 176 -3.73 0.52 4.97
CA ALA A 176 -4.28 1.03 6.22
C ALA A 176 -3.49 0.51 7.43
N PHE A 177 -3.77 1.01 8.62
CA PHE A 177 -3.24 0.42 9.84
C PHE A 177 -3.79 -0.99 10.06
N HIS A 178 -2.94 -1.89 10.52
CA HIS A 178 -3.29 -3.28 10.82
C HIS A 178 -4.52 -3.38 11.73
N SER A 179 -4.62 -2.54 12.75
CA SER A 179 -5.76 -2.51 13.68
C SER A 179 -7.11 -2.20 13.03
N LEU A 180 -7.10 -1.61 11.84
CA LEU A 180 -8.30 -1.26 11.06
C LEU A 180 -8.58 -2.24 9.91
N ALA A 181 -7.78 -3.31 9.78
CA ALA A 181 -7.89 -4.27 8.70
C ALA A 181 -9.29 -4.88 8.57
N GLY A 182 -9.89 -5.31 9.68
CA GLY A 182 -11.24 -5.89 9.68
C GLY A 182 -12.32 -4.91 9.24
N SER A 183 -12.21 -3.64 9.65
CA SER A 183 -13.16 -2.59 9.24
C SER A 183 -13.03 -2.26 7.75
N LEU A 184 -11.79 -2.13 7.26
CA LEU A 184 -11.50 -1.92 5.84
C LEU A 184 -12.03 -3.08 4.99
N TRP A 185 -11.78 -4.32 5.43
CA TRP A 185 -12.26 -5.53 4.78
C TRP A 185 -13.78 -5.57 4.70
N SER A 186 -14.47 -5.30 5.81
CA SER A 186 -15.94 -5.27 5.86
C SER A 186 -16.54 -4.24 4.91
N TRP A 187 -15.96 -3.04 4.86
CA TRP A 187 -16.40 -2.00 3.92
C TRP A 187 -16.17 -2.43 2.47
N LEU A 188 -14.97 -2.91 2.17
CA LEU A 188 -14.57 -3.29 0.80
C LEU A 188 -15.46 -4.40 0.25
N THR A 189 -15.65 -5.48 1.00
CA THR A 189 -16.46 -6.63 0.56
C THR A 189 -17.92 -6.27 0.39
N LYS A 190 -18.50 -5.46 1.28
CA LYS A 190 -19.87 -4.94 1.13
C LYS A 190 -20.01 -4.05 -0.10
N SER A 191 -19.03 -3.18 -0.37
CA SER A 191 -19.03 -2.28 -1.52
C SER A 191 -18.85 -3.01 -2.84
N ALA A 192 -18.10 -4.12 -2.84
CA ALA A 192 -17.85 -4.95 -4.02
C ALA A 192 -18.96 -5.97 -4.32
N ALA A 193 -19.80 -6.30 -3.34
CA ALA A 193 -20.78 -7.39 -3.43
C ALA A 193 -21.72 -7.28 -4.64
N GLU A 194 -22.18 -6.10 -4.99
CA GLU A 194 -23.09 -5.89 -6.15
C GLU A 194 -22.42 -6.18 -7.50
N PHE A 195 -21.11 -6.06 -7.60
CA PHE A 195 -20.35 -6.32 -8.82
C PHE A 195 -19.77 -7.73 -8.89
N GLY A 196 -19.91 -8.51 -7.82
CA GLY A 196 -19.19 -9.75 -7.61
C GLY A 196 -17.70 -9.51 -7.40
N TYR A 197 -17.08 -10.23 -6.47
CA TYR A 197 -15.64 -10.13 -6.23
C TYR A 197 -15.01 -11.49 -6.01
N GLU A 198 -13.71 -11.57 -6.26
CA GLU A 198 -12.88 -12.75 -6.03
C GLU A 198 -11.76 -12.39 -5.06
N VAL A 199 -11.52 -13.24 -4.09
CA VAL A 199 -10.39 -13.18 -3.15
C VAL A 199 -9.36 -14.21 -3.58
N VAL A 200 -8.12 -13.79 -3.77
CA VAL A 200 -7.00 -14.63 -4.21
C VAL A 200 -5.85 -14.63 -3.21
#